data_656e63e9c18b676195f4446e57b647b5
#
_entry.id   656e63e9c18b676195f4446e57b647b5
#
_cell.length_a   1.000
_cell.length_b   1.000
_cell.length_c   1.000
_cell.angle_alpha   90.00
_cell.angle_beta   90.00
_cell.angle_gamma   90.00
#
_symmetry.space_group_name_H-M   'P 1'
#
loop_
_entity.id
_entity.type
_entity.pdbx_description
1 polymer ?
#
loop_
_entity_poly.entity_id
_entity_poly.type
_entity_poly.pdbx_seq_one_letter_code
_entity_poly.pdbx_strand_id
1 'polypeptide(L)'
;MKKLRRISAVLLAVLLMGLYTVPAFAAFDQNVLNGIVMIRTGAPDENGTMNYWRGTGFFVGPQGEDPQYIVTNCHVVEEFILAGKALGGGELYAVFDKDSEQEAYLVDYDYEKDVAVLKLEKPTDLRTPLAMLEPEDSMLGSEVYAVGYPLAADITIQAVNSFSKEDATVTTGSISRFLTESGTGRRLIQTDTAMSGGNSGGPLVDGSGAVLGINTAASNLDQNLFYAVSISEILPILERNSIPYAMYENAQSNTMLYVGIGAAVVVVAVLAVVLLKKKKAPAPAAAPEAEPEKAGGASPVIRSMAPQHAGQVVQLHHQPVQLGRDSAVCRLVYQDGTPGVSARHCQVYYDQREGVFVVTDLNSTYGTFLADGQRLNPDTPVKLPPKSSIYLGEVANTVYLEVE
;
A
#
# COMPACT_ATOMS: atom_id res chain seq x y z
N MET A 1 -33.43 -31.63 17.73
CA MET A 1 -32.27 -31.04 18.43
C MET A 1 -30.94 -31.54 17.91
N LYS A 2 -30.65 -32.86 17.77
CA LYS A 2 -29.36 -33.37 17.29
C LYS A 2 -28.96 -32.96 15.86
N LYS A 3 -29.92 -32.87 14.90
CA LYS A 3 -29.66 -32.38 13.53
C LYS A 3 -29.31 -30.87 13.48
N LEU A 4 -29.95 -30.05 14.33
CA LEU A 4 -29.69 -28.62 14.40
C LEU A 4 -28.29 -28.33 14.95
N ARG A 5 -27.86 -29.06 16.00
CA ARG A 5 -26.49 -28.98 16.55
C ARG A 5 -25.41 -29.39 15.54
N ARG A 6 -25.66 -30.39 14.68
CA ARG A 6 -24.73 -30.78 13.61
C ARG A 6 -24.59 -29.73 12.51
N ILE A 7 -25.70 -29.10 12.12
CA ILE A 7 -25.69 -28.03 11.12
C ILE A 7 -24.98 -26.80 11.68
N SER A 8 -25.21 -26.42 12.94
CA SER A 8 -24.49 -25.31 13.59
C SER A 8 -22.99 -25.59 13.74
N ALA A 9 -22.58 -26.83 14.03
CA ALA A 9 -21.16 -27.21 14.13
C ALA A 9 -20.46 -27.17 12.75
N VAL A 10 -21.13 -27.60 11.69
CA VAL A 10 -20.59 -27.50 10.31
C VAL A 10 -20.47 -26.05 9.85
N LEU A 11 -21.49 -25.22 10.13
CA LEU A 11 -21.44 -23.79 9.82
C LEU A 11 -20.35 -23.06 10.61
N LEU A 12 -20.14 -23.41 11.88
CA LEU A 12 -19.06 -22.85 12.69
C LEU A 12 -17.69 -23.30 12.19
N ALA A 13 -17.54 -24.57 11.76
CA ALA A 13 -16.29 -25.08 11.18
C ALA A 13 -15.97 -24.41 9.83
N VAL A 14 -16.97 -24.17 8.96
CA VAL A 14 -16.81 -23.44 7.70
C VAL A 14 -16.47 -21.96 7.96
N LEU A 15 -17.10 -21.33 8.97
CA LEU A 15 -16.78 -19.97 9.38
C LEU A 15 -15.37 -19.85 9.94
N LEU A 16 -14.93 -20.82 10.74
CA LEU A 16 -13.56 -20.88 11.29
C LEU A 16 -12.51 -21.19 10.23
N MET A 17 -12.81 -22.01 9.22
CA MET A 17 -11.92 -22.23 8.06
C MET A 17 -11.78 -20.98 7.17
N GLY A 18 -12.81 -20.13 7.09
CA GLY A 18 -12.74 -18.85 6.37
C GLY A 18 -11.93 -17.76 7.09
N LEU A 19 -11.64 -17.93 8.39
CA LEU A 19 -10.84 -16.99 9.19
C LEU A 19 -9.33 -17.30 9.16
N TYR A 20 -8.91 -18.47 8.66
CA TYR A 20 -7.51 -18.77 8.40
C TYR A 20 -7.12 -18.37 6.97
N THR A 21 -7.25 -17.08 6.63
CA THR A 21 -6.41 -16.53 5.56
C THR A 21 -5.02 -16.36 6.17
N VAL A 22 -4.18 -17.38 6.05
CA VAL A 22 -2.74 -17.20 6.16
C VAL A 22 -2.43 -16.10 5.15
N PRO A 23 -1.78 -14.98 5.52
CA PRO A 23 -1.26 -14.08 4.52
C PRO A 23 -0.32 -14.94 3.66
N ALA A 24 -0.75 -15.26 2.46
CA ALA A 24 0.17 -15.76 1.46
C ALA A 24 1.17 -14.61 1.27
N PHE A 25 2.43 -14.81 1.63
CA PHE A 25 3.48 -13.95 1.13
C PHE A 25 3.27 -13.88 -0.37
N ALA A 26 2.98 -12.70 -0.89
CA ALA A 26 2.78 -12.54 -2.31
C ALA A 26 4.11 -12.94 -2.97
N ALA A 27 4.11 -14.05 -3.69
CA ALA A 27 5.27 -14.43 -4.47
C ALA A 27 5.51 -13.30 -5.50
N PHE A 28 6.78 -13.09 -5.85
CA PHE A 28 7.17 -12.12 -6.89
C PHE A 28 6.29 -12.26 -8.13
N ASP A 29 5.68 -11.18 -8.57
CA ASP A 29 4.92 -11.17 -9.82
C ASP A 29 5.88 -11.22 -11.02
N GLN A 30 5.98 -12.39 -11.65
CA GLN A 30 6.85 -12.60 -12.82
C GLN A 30 6.47 -11.74 -14.03
N ASN A 31 5.26 -11.16 -14.06
CA ASN A 31 4.86 -10.23 -15.13
C ASN A 31 5.74 -8.97 -15.16
N VAL A 32 6.40 -8.61 -14.06
CA VAL A 32 7.38 -7.52 -14.00
C VAL A 32 8.47 -7.70 -15.06
N LEU A 33 8.90 -8.92 -15.33
CA LEU A 33 9.92 -9.21 -16.36
C LEU A 33 9.46 -8.80 -17.77
N ASN A 34 8.16 -8.74 -18.03
CA ASN A 34 7.64 -8.24 -19.29
C ASN A 34 7.76 -6.71 -19.44
N GLY A 35 8.04 -6.00 -18.35
CA GLY A 35 8.12 -4.53 -18.36
C GLY A 35 9.54 -3.98 -18.33
N ILE A 36 10.58 -4.82 -18.22
CA ILE A 36 11.98 -4.37 -18.14
C ILE A 36 12.71 -4.49 -19.47
N VAL A 37 13.79 -3.73 -19.60
CA VAL A 37 14.66 -3.76 -20.78
C VAL A 37 16.10 -3.40 -20.39
N MET A 38 17.07 -4.00 -21.07
CA MET A 38 18.47 -3.58 -20.93
C MET A 38 18.70 -2.30 -21.73
N ILE A 39 19.34 -1.32 -21.11
CA ILE A 39 19.76 -0.07 -21.78
C ILE A 39 21.25 -0.20 -22.11
N ARG A 40 21.58 -0.04 -23.39
CA ARG A 40 22.94 0.09 -23.87
C ARG A 40 23.20 1.55 -24.27
N THR A 41 24.19 2.15 -23.67
CA THR A 41 24.62 3.50 -24.01
C THR A 41 26.06 3.45 -24.50
N GLY A 42 26.37 4.21 -25.53
CA GLY A 42 27.71 4.32 -26.13
C GLY A 42 28.12 5.77 -26.28
N ALA A 43 29.39 6.06 -26.00
CA ALA A 43 29.99 7.36 -26.24
C ALA A 43 31.40 7.22 -26.81
N PRO A 44 31.81 8.06 -27.80
CA PRO A 44 33.14 8.07 -28.31
C PRO A 44 34.12 8.67 -27.29
N ASP A 45 35.29 8.10 -27.17
CA ASP A 45 36.42 8.71 -26.48
C ASP A 45 37.07 9.82 -27.33
N GLU A 46 38.14 10.44 -26.81
CA GLU A 46 38.91 11.48 -27.51
C GLU A 46 39.53 11.01 -28.86
N ASN A 47 39.68 9.73 -29.06
CA ASN A 47 40.20 9.11 -30.27
C ASN A 47 39.10 8.67 -31.23
N GLY A 48 37.84 8.85 -30.86
CA GLY A 48 36.68 8.40 -31.62
C GLY A 48 36.34 6.93 -31.45
N THR A 49 36.92 6.24 -30.46
CA THR A 49 36.62 4.84 -30.14
C THR A 49 35.35 4.80 -29.29
N MET A 50 34.34 4.04 -29.70
CA MET A 50 33.09 3.88 -28.94
C MET A 50 33.32 3.03 -27.69
N ASN A 51 33.00 3.58 -26.54
CA ASN A 51 32.91 2.88 -25.27
C ASN A 51 31.46 2.63 -24.94
N TYR A 52 31.16 1.46 -24.39
CA TYR A 52 29.78 1.07 -24.09
C TYR A 52 29.59 0.78 -22.61
N TRP A 53 28.49 1.22 -22.11
CA TRP A 53 27.97 0.93 -20.77
C TRP A 53 26.59 0.32 -20.86
N ARG A 54 26.14 -0.30 -19.79
CA ARG A 54 24.82 -0.84 -19.71
C ARG A 54 24.17 -0.57 -18.34
N GLY A 55 22.85 -0.48 -18.37
CA GLY A 55 21.97 -0.40 -17.22
C GLY A 55 20.66 -1.09 -17.53
N THR A 56 19.70 -0.85 -16.69
CA THR A 56 18.34 -1.34 -16.84
C THR A 56 17.38 -0.17 -17.00
N GLY A 57 16.26 -0.38 -17.64
CA GLY A 57 15.11 0.50 -17.66
C GLY A 57 13.83 -0.30 -17.55
N PHE A 58 12.72 0.39 -17.32
CA PHE A 58 11.40 -0.23 -17.36
C PHE A 58 10.41 0.65 -18.12
N PHE A 59 9.47 0.00 -18.77
CA PHE A 59 8.46 0.68 -19.58
C PHE A 59 7.35 1.26 -18.71
N VAL A 60 6.90 2.47 -19.09
CA VAL A 60 5.74 3.15 -18.54
C VAL A 60 4.75 3.48 -19.65
N GLY A 61 3.46 3.51 -19.32
CA GLY A 61 2.37 3.76 -20.26
C GLY A 61 1.02 3.34 -19.69
N PRO A 62 -0.06 3.51 -20.48
CA PRO A 62 -1.36 2.96 -20.15
C PRO A 62 -1.31 1.43 -20.11
N GLN A 63 -2.01 0.82 -19.16
CA GLN A 63 -2.07 -0.65 -19.08
C GLN A 63 -2.84 -1.22 -20.28
N GLY A 64 -2.27 -2.29 -20.89
CA GLY A 64 -2.86 -2.96 -22.04
C GLY A 64 -2.57 -2.32 -23.39
N GLU A 65 -1.73 -1.28 -23.43
CA GLU A 65 -1.24 -0.66 -24.66
C GLU A 65 0.24 -0.96 -24.86
N ASP A 66 0.70 -0.94 -26.13
CA ASP A 66 2.12 -1.08 -26.46
C ASP A 66 2.91 0.13 -25.97
N PRO A 67 3.89 -0.02 -25.06
CA PRO A 67 4.59 1.10 -24.48
C PRO A 67 5.67 1.66 -25.42
N GLN A 68 5.97 2.94 -25.25
CA GLN A 68 7.01 3.64 -26.00
C GLN A 68 8.03 4.33 -25.09
N TYR A 69 7.68 4.58 -23.82
CA TYR A 69 8.51 5.33 -22.89
C TYR A 69 9.17 4.40 -21.87
N ILE A 70 10.44 4.70 -21.57
CA ILE A 70 11.26 3.94 -20.64
C ILE A 70 11.77 4.88 -19.56
N VAL A 71 11.63 4.48 -18.30
CA VAL A 71 12.24 5.14 -17.14
C VAL A 71 13.55 4.43 -16.80
N THR A 72 14.59 5.21 -16.47
CA THR A 72 15.90 4.74 -16.01
C THR A 72 16.55 5.79 -15.11
N ASN A 73 17.78 5.54 -14.60
CA ASN A 73 18.54 6.57 -13.92
C ASN A 73 19.23 7.54 -14.91
N CYS A 74 19.49 8.77 -14.46
CA CYS A 74 20.25 9.74 -15.22
C CYS A 74 21.68 9.28 -15.44
N HIS A 75 22.35 8.70 -14.41
CA HIS A 75 23.73 8.22 -14.54
C HIS A 75 23.89 7.04 -15.53
N VAL A 76 22.83 6.29 -15.84
CA VAL A 76 22.87 5.23 -16.87
C VAL A 76 23.06 5.82 -18.26
N VAL A 77 22.58 7.04 -18.50
CA VAL A 77 22.68 7.75 -19.79
C VAL A 77 23.60 8.96 -19.75
N GLU A 78 24.36 9.14 -18.66
CA GLU A 78 25.18 10.33 -18.44
C GLU A 78 26.26 10.49 -19.51
N GLU A 79 26.98 9.43 -19.86
CA GLU A 79 28.02 9.45 -20.89
C GLU A 79 27.44 9.83 -22.27
N PHE A 80 26.27 9.32 -22.60
CA PHE A 80 25.53 9.74 -23.80
C PHE A 80 25.21 11.25 -23.80
N ILE A 81 24.75 11.79 -22.66
CA ILE A 81 24.46 13.21 -22.51
C ILE A 81 25.72 14.05 -22.66
N LEU A 82 26.80 13.65 -22.00
CA LEU A 82 28.09 14.37 -22.03
C LEU A 82 28.72 14.32 -23.41
N ALA A 83 28.75 13.14 -24.04
CA ALA A 83 29.31 12.96 -25.39
C ALA A 83 28.50 13.71 -26.45
N GLY A 84 27.16 13.68 -26.36
CA GLY A 84 26.29 14.43 -27.25
C GLY A 84 26.53 15.94 -27.21
N LYS A 85 26.89 16.48 -26.04
CA LYS A 85 27.23 17.89 -25.85
C LYS A 85 28.65 18.25 -26.32
N ALA A 86 29.61 17.33 -26.12
CA ALA A 86 31.04 17.61 -26.33
C ALA A 86 31.60 17.11 -27.67
N LEU A 87 31.16 15.94 -28.16
CA LEU A 87 31.77 15.21 -29.26
C LEU A 87 30.84 14.89 -30.43
N GLY A 88 29.58 15.23 -30.31
CA GLY A 88 28.60 15.14 -31.41
C GLY A 88 28.18 13.74 -31.82
N GLY A 89 28.33 12.73 -30.93
CA GLY A 89 27.92 11.37 -31.27
C GLY A 89 27.85 10.46 -30.05
N GLY A 90 26.69 10.03 -29.71
CA GLY A 90 26.44 8.98 -28.72
C GLY A 90 25.42 8.01 -29.26
N GLU A 91 25.40 6.80 -28.74
CA GLU A 91 24.42 5.77 -29.07
C GLU A 91 23.61 5.42 -27.84
N LEU A 92 22.30 5.23 -28.03
CA LEU A 92 21.37 4.86 -26.96
C LEU A 92 20.36 3.86 -27.52
N TYR A 93 20.35 2.66 -26.97
CA TYR A 93 19.51 1.56 -27.40
C TYR A 93 18.79 0.88 -26.25
N ALA A 94 17.55 0.50 -26.51
CA ALA A 94 16.80 -0.48 -25.73
C ALA A 94 17.03 -1.87 -26.36
N VAL A 95 17.63 -2.78 -25.59
CA VAL A 95 17.99 -4.12 -26.07
C VAL A 95 16.99 -5.13 -25.52
N PHE A 96 16.23 -5.80 -26.41
CA PHE A 96 15.19 -6.76 -26.06
C PHE A 96 15.72 -8.20 -26.00
N ASP A 97 16.67 -8.51 -26.87
CA ASP A 97 17.50 -9.71 -26.86
C ASP A 97 18.75 -9.48 -27.75
N LYS A 98 19.60 -10.51 -27.92
CA LYS A 98 20.88 -10.43 -28.67
C LYS A 98 20.73 -9.97 -30.13
N ASP A 99 19.56 -10.21 -30.73
CA ASP A 99 19.29 -9.95 -32.14
C ASP A 99 18.20 -8.86 -32.33
N SER A 100 17.70 -8.28 -31.23
CA SER A 100 16.60 -7.33 -31.24
C SER A 100 16.91 -6.12 -30.32
N GLU A 101 17.11 -4.98 -30.94
CA GLU A 101 17.30 -3.69 -30.25
C GLU A 101 16.58 -2.58 -31.03
N GLN A 102 16.23 -1.51 -30.33
CA GLN A 102 15.70 -0.29 -30.93
C GLN A 102 16.47 0.90 -30.41
N GLU A 103 16.75 1.85 -31.31
CA GLU A 103 17.27 3.16 -30.92
C GLU A 103 16.29 3.86 -29.97
N ALA A 104 16.85 4.46 -28.93
CA ALA A 104 16.08 5.22 -27.95
C ALA A 104 16.55 6.68 -27.94
N TYR A 105 15.64 7.59 -27.68
CA TYR A 105 15.89 9.03 -27.63
C TYR A 105 15.69 9.51 -26.21
N LEU A 106 16.62 10.33 -25.72
CA LEU A 106 16.48 10.98 -24.43
C LEU A 106 15.39 12.06 -24.51
N VAL A 107 14.34 11.91 -23.71
CA VAL A 107 13.24 12.89 -23.65
C VAL A 107 13.55 13.98 -22.64
N ASP A 108 13.88 13.56 -21.40
CA ASP A 108 14.13 14.47 -20.29
C ASP A 108 14.89 13.76 -19.16
N TYR A 109 15.54 14.54 -18.30
CA TYR A 109 16.29 13.99 -17.16
C TYR A 109 16.45 15.02 -16.05
N ASP A 110 16.80 14.50 -14.86
CA ASP A 110 17.19 15.32 -13.71
C ASP A 110 18.43 14.69 -13.05
N TYR A 111 19.54 15.42 -13.07
CA TYR A 111 20.79 14.98 -12.47
C TYR A 111 20.73 14.89 -10.95
N GLU A 112 20.05 15.85 -10.29
CA GLU A 112 19.98 15.88 -8.84
C GLU A 112 19.10 14.75 -8.31
N LYS A 113 18.06 14.41 -9.06
CA LYS A 113 17.15 13.31 -8.74
C LYS A 113 17.61 11.96 -9.24
N ASP A 114 18.60 11.93 -10.14
CA ASP A 114 19.13 10.74 -10.79
C ASP A 114 18.05 9.93 -11.53
N VAL A 115 17.27 10.61 -12.33
CA VAL A 115 16.18 10.01 -13.14
C VAL A 115 16.23 10.51 -14.57
N ALA A 116 15.85 9.65 -15.52
CA ALA A 116 15.77 9.96 -16.94
C ALA A 116 14.59 9.23 -17.60
N VAL A 117 14.06 9.82 -18.65
CA VAL A 117 13.03 9.23 -19.50
C VAL A 117 13.53 9.14 -20.93
N LEU A 118 13.40 7.95 -21.50
CA LEU A 118 13.73 7.66 -22.88
C LEU A 118 12.46 7.36 -23.66
N LYS A 119 12.55 7.49 -24.96
CA LYS A 119 11.47 7.19 -25.89
C LYS A 119 11.99 6.35 -27.04
N LEU A 120 11.33 5.25 -27.36
CA LEU A 120 11.56 4.50 -28.60
C LEU A 120 11.03 5.25 -29.81
N GLU A 121 11.58 4.98 -30.99
CA GLU A 121 11.04 5.52 -32.24
C GLU A 121 9.55 5.13 -32.42
N LYS A 122 9.21 3.89 -32.08
CA LYS A 122 7.85 3.33 -32.17
C LYS A 122 7.48 2.56 -30.91
N PRO A 123 6.17 2.50 -30.56
CA PRO A 123 5.71 1.59 -29.53
C PRO A 123 6.15 0.14 -29.83
N THR A 124 6.32 -0.66 -28.77
CA THR A 124 6.76 -2.06 -28.90
C THR A 124 5.75 -3.01 -28.28
N ASP A 125 5.47 -4.11 -28.99
CA ASP A 125 4.68 -5.25 -28.50
C ASP A 125 5.53 -6.29 -27.76
N LEU A 126 6.85 -6.09 -27.68
CA LEU A 126 7.79 -6.99 -27.01
C LEU A 126 7.78 -6.84 -25.48
N ARG A 127 7.22 -5.76 -24.97
CA ARG A 127 7.15 -5.43 -23.54
C ARG A 127 5.79 -4.86 -23.16
N THR A 128 5.52 -4.80 -21.87
CA THR A 128 4.30 -4.20 -21.30
C THR A 128 4.65 -3.10 -20.31
N PRO A 129 3.84 -2.04 -20.18
CA PRO A 129 4.11 -1.00 -19.18
C PRO A 129 3.91 -1.51 -17.76
N LEU A 130 4.76 -1.09 -16.83
CA LEU A 130 4.60 -1.36 -15.40
C LEU A 130 3.77 -0.26 -14.75
N ALA A 131 2.94 -0.65 -13.78
CA ALA A 131 2.22 0.31 -12.95
C ALA A 131 3.09 0.74 -11.77
N MET A 132 2.97 2.01 -11.38
CA MET A 132 3.75 2.63 -10.31
C MET A 132 2.91 2.81 -9.07
N LEU A 133 3.53 2.73 -7.90
CA LEU A 133 2.89 2.95 -6.61
C LEU A 133 3.79 3.86 -5.76
N GLU A 134 3.27 5.01 -5.34
CA GLU A 134 4.02 5.85 -4.43
C GLU A 134 4.22 5.16 -3.08
N PRO A 135 5.48 5.07 -2.61
CA PRO A 135 5.76 4.42 -1.34
C PRO A 135 5.24 5.24 -0.16
N GLU A 136 4.68 4.54 0.83
CA GLU A 136 4.17 5.11 2.08
C GLU A 136 4.94 4.58 3.29
N ASP A 137 4.95 5.31 4.39
CA ASP A 137 5.60 4.90 5.65
C ASP A 137 5.08 3.55 6.18
N SER A 138 3.83 3.22 5.86
CA SER A 138 3.21 1.94 6.20
C SER A 138 3.88 0.73 5.55
N MET A 139 4.66 0.95 4.48
CA MET A 139 5.40 -0.10 3.76
C MET A 139 6.77 -0.42 4.39
N LEU A 140 7.16 0.23 5.48
CA LEU A 140 8.40 -0.06 6.18
C LEU A 140 8.45 -1.52 6.63
N GLY A 141 9.51 -2.25 6.27
CA GLY A 141 9.66 -3.68 6.52
C GLY A 141 8.96 -4.59 5.53
N SER A 142 8.23 -4.05 4.54
CA SER A 142 7.63 -4.85 3.47
C SER A 142 8.68 -5.44 2.56
N GLU A 143 8.40 -6.63 2.04
CA GLU A 143 9.23 -7.32 1.08
C GLU A 143 9.22 -6.59 -0.26
N VAL A 144 10.41 -6.46 -0.87
CA VAL A 144 10.62 -5.82 -2.17
C VAL A 144 11.61 -6.60 -3.01
N TYR A 145 11.53 -6.38 -4.31
CA TYR A 145 12.34 -7.08 -5.31
C TYR A 145 13.03 -6.06 -6.22
N ALA A 146 14.36 -6.13 -6.32
CA ALA A 146 15.11 -5.36 -7.31
C ALA A 146 15.30 -6.22 -8.57
N VAL A 147 14.95 -5.65 -9.71
CA VAL A 147 14.99 -6.35 -11.00
C VAL A 147 15.92 -5.63 -11.95
N GLY A 148 16.75 -6.36 -12.69
CA GLY A 148 17.65 -5.75 -13.67
C GLY A 148 18.67 -6.72 -14.26
N TYR A 149 19.66 -6.18 -14.98
CA TYR A 149 20.71 -6.90 -15.70
C TYR A 149 22.10 -6.68 -15.07
N PRO A 150 22.44 -7.35 -13.94
CA PRO A 150 23.68 -7.10 -13.20
C PRO A 150 24.92 -7.55 -13.98
N LEU A 151 25.83 -6.64 -14.22
CA LEU A 151 27.08 -6.92 -14.93
C LEU A 151 27.95 -7.95 -14.21
N ALA A 152 28.03 -7.89 -12.89
CA ALA A 152 28.90 -8.75 -12.10
C ALA A 152 28.49 -10.24 -12.17
N ALA A 153 27.22 -10.55 -12.29
CA ALA A 153 26.74 -11.91 -12.43
C ALA A 153 27.24 -12.57 -13.71
N ASP A 154 27.21 -11.84 -14.82
CA ASP A 154 27.60 -12.35 -16.14
C ASP A 154 29.11 -12.57 -16.24
N ILE A 155 29.93 -11.63 -15.75
CA ILE A 155 31.39 -11.71 -15.78
C ILE A 155 31.91 -12.86 -14.90
N THR A 156 31.33 -13.02 -13.69
CA THR A 156 31.81 -14.00 -12.71
C THR A 156 31.70 -15.45 -13.21
N ILE A 157 30.63 -15.79 -13.91
CA ILE A 157 30.36 -17.14 -14.39
C ILE A 157 30.53 -17.27 -15.92
N GLN A 158 30.93 -16.21 -16.61
CA GLN A 158 31.03 -16.15 -18.08
C GLN A 158 29.71 -16.60 -18.72
N ALA A 159 28.58 -16.08 -18.22
CA ALA A 159 27.26 -16.44 -18.69
C ALA A 159 27.07 -16.06 -20.16
N VAL A 160 26.45 -16.93 -20.92
CA VAL A 160 25.95 -16.58 -22.25
C VAL A 160 24.65 -15.81 -22.02
N ASN A 161 24.71 -14.50 -22.22
CA ASN A 161 23.60 -13.60 -21.93
C ASN A 161 23.01 -13.10 -23.24
N SER A 162 21.72 -13.30 -23.44
CA SER A 162 20.99 -12.78 -24.60
C SER A 162 20.37 -11.41 -24.34
N PHE A 163 20.40 -10.93 -23.09
CA PHE A 163 19.74 -9.72 -22.62
C PHE A 163 18.22 -9.74 -22.81
N SER A 164 17.64 -10.94 -22.99
CA SER A 164 16.19 -11.12 -22.96
C SER A 164 15.64 -10.88 -21.55
N LYS A 165 14.33 -10.78 -21.42
CA LYS A 165 13.70 -10.62 -20.10
C LYS A 165 13.97 -11.79 -19.15
N GLU A 166 14.24 -12.98 -19.69
CA GLU A 166 14.58 -14.19 -18.95
C GLU A 166 15.99 -14.16 -18.34
N ASP A 167 16.88 -13.31 -18.88
CA ASP A 167 18.25 -13.13 -18.35
C ASP A 167 18.29 -12.12 -17.18
N ALA A 168 17.19 -11.48 -16.87
CA ALA A 168 17.12 -10.54 -15.76
C ALA A 168 17.28 -11.24 -14.41
N THR A 169 18.01 -10.62 -13.52
CA THR A 169 18.16 -11.07 -12.14
C THR A 169 17.13 -10.40 -11.25
N VAL A 170 16.51 -11.21 -10.40
CA VAL A 170 15.61 -10.75 -9.34
C VAL A 170 16.26 -11.02 -8.00
N THR A 171 16.44 -9.99 -7.19
CA THR A 171 16.91 -10.11 -5.80
C THR A 171 15.82 -9.67 -4.85
N THR A 172 15.74 -10.31 -3.69
CA THR A 172 14.71 -10.06 -2.67
C THR A 172 15.32 -9.42 -1.44
N GLY A 173 14.59 -8.52 -0.83
CA GLY A 173 14.91 -7.88 0.44
C GLY A 173 13.70 -7.18 1.03
N SER A 174 13.93 -6.17 1.85
CA SER A 174 12.87 -5.40 2.52
C SER A 174 13.18 -3.91 2.51
N ILE A 175 12.14 -3.09 2.65
CA ILE A 175 12.28 -1.65 2.86
C ILE A 175 12.81 -1.41 4.26
N SER A 176 14.04 -0.89 4.37
CA SER A 176 14.68 -0.61 5.64
C SER A 176 14.38 0.80 6.14
N ARG A 177 14.20 1.77 5.24
CA ARG A 177 13.98 3.18 5.58
C ARG A 177 13.55 4.01 4.37
N PHE A 178 12.72 5.03 4.62
CA PHE A 178 12.52 6.14 3.69
C PHE A 178 13.37 7.32 4.14
N LEU A 179 14.03 8.00 3.22
CA LEU A 179 14.88 9.14 3.53
C LEU A 179 14.88 10.19 2.42
N THR A 180 15.21 11.40 2.79
CA THR A 180 15.46 12.49 1.83
C THR A 180 16.91 12.87 1.89
N GLU A 181 17.59 12.87 0.76
CA GLU A 181 19.00 13.19 0.65
C GLU A 181 19.23 14.69 0.94
N SER A 182 20.21 14.96 1.77
CA SER A 182 20.58 16.34 2.10
C SER A 182 21.30 16.98 0.90
N GLY A 183 20.81 18.13 0.46
CA GLY A 183 21.39 18.87 -0.67
C GLY A 183 20.56 18.82 -1.94
N THR A 184 20.26 17.63 -2.45
CA THR A 184 19.42 17.44 -3.65
C THR A 184 17.93 17.39 -3.33
N GLY A 185 17.56 17.06 -2.08
CA GLY A 185 16.19 16.80 -1.68
C GLY A 185 15.60 15.58 -2.38
N ARG A 186 16.45 14.65 -2.89
CA ARG A 186 16.04 13.42 -3.55
C ARG A 186 15.46 12.45 -2.51
N ARG A 187 14.28 11.93 -2.76
CA ARG A 187 13.62 10.90 -1.94
C ARG A 187 14.15 9.52 -2.31
N LEU A 188 14.60 8.78 -1.33
CA LEU A 188 15.22 7.47 -1.48
C LEU A 188 14.51 6.43 -0.63
N ILE A 189 14.48 5.21 -1.15
CA ILE A 189 14.12 3.98 -0.44
C ILE A 189 15.42 3.27 -0.12
N GLN A 190 15.74 3.12 1.17
CA GLN A 190 16.84 2.26 1.63
C GLN A 190 16.32 0.84 1.79
N THR A 191 17.09 -0.13 1.30
CA THR A 191 16.73 -1.55 1.32
C THR A 191 17.97 -2.40 1.54
N ASP A 192 17.78 -3.64 2.01
CA ASP A 192 18.80 -4.70 2.04
C ASP A 192 18.76 -5.60 0.78
N THR A 193 17.91 -5.26 -0.18
CA THR A 193 17.82 -5.94 -1.48
C THR A 193 19.12 -5.77 -2.26
N ALA A 194 19.86 -6.86 -2.47
CA ALA A 194 21.17 -6.80 -3.10
C ALA A 194 21.12 -6.24 -4.53
N MET A 195 21.95 -5.25 -4.80
CA MET A 195 22.08 -4.61 -6.12
C MET A 195 23.54 -4.53 -6.53
N SER A 196 23.83 -4.57 -7.82
CA SER A 196 25.17 -4.37 -8.38
C SER A 196 25.11 -3.55 -9.67
N GLY A 197 26.27 -3.15 -10.20
CA GLY A 197 26.34 -2.42 -11.48
C GLY A 197 25.55 -3.15 -12.57
N GLY A 198 24.70 -2.42 -13.28
CA GLY A 198 23.75 -2.96 -14.25
C GLY A 198 22.30 -3.05 -13.76
N ASN A 199 22.04 -3.18 -12.43
CA ASN A 199 20.68 -3.06 -11.89
C ASN A 199 20.18 -1.62 -11.90
N SER A 200 21.09 -0.63 -11.97
CA SER A 200 20.76 0.80 -12.04
C SER A 200 19.75 1.08 -13.14
N GLY A 201 18.72 1.83 -12.83
CA GLY A 201 17.61 2.18 -13.71
C GLY A 201 16.48 1.15 -13.75
N GLY A 202 16.69 -0.06 -13.23
CA GLY A 202 15.65 -1.08 -13.10
C GLY A 202 14.68 -0.78 -11.97
N PRO A 203 13.50 -1.43 -11.97
CA PRO A 203 12.51 -1.18 -10.95
C PRO A 203 12.83 -1.87 -9.63
N LEU A 204 12.52 -1.20 -8.51
CA LEU A 204 12.27 -1.80 -7.21
C LEU A 204 10.76 -1.97 -7.09
N VAL A 205 10.28 -3.21 -6.98
CA VAL A 205 8.85 -3.52 -6.94
C VAL A 205 8.44 -4.20 -5.64
N ASP A 206 7.17 -4.11 -5.29
CA ASP A 206 6.56 -4.93 -4.23
C ASP A 206 6.14 -6.32 -4.77
N GLY A 207 5.58 -7.17 -3.90
CA GLY A 207 5.12 -8.51 -4.28
C GLY A 207 3.98 -8.52 -5.30
N SER A 208 3.27 -7.41 -5.50
CA SER A 208 2.22 -7.27 -6.51
C SER A 208 2.75 -6.84 -7.89
N GLY A 209 4.05 -6.53 -7.99
CA GLY A 209 4.69 -6.03 -9.20
C GLY A 209 4.56 -4.52 -9.39
N ALA A 210 4.04 -3.79 -8.41
CA ALA A 210 3.97 -2.33 -8.46
C ALA A 210 5.35 -1.70 -8.23
N VAL A 211 5.73 -0.76 -9.09
CA VAL A 211 7.04 -0.08 -9.02
C VAL A 211 7.01 0.99 -7.93
N LEU A 212 7.84 0.81 -6.90
CA LEU A 212 8.01 1.75 -5.79
C LEU A 212 9.17 2.72 -6.02
N GLY A 213 10.20 2.29 -6.74
CA GLY A 213 11.41 3.08 -6.96
C GLY A 213 12.25 2.59 -8.12
N ILE A 214 13.33 3.33 -8.38
CA ILE A 214 14.31 3.10 -9.44
C ILE A 214 15.63 2.71 -8.77
N ASN A 215 16.13 1.50 -8.97
CA ASN A 215 17.38 1.00 -8.40
C ASN A 215 18.54 1.93 -8.79
N THR A 216 19.34 2.44 -7.83
CA THR A 216 20.35 3.43 -8.17
C THR A 216 21.74 3.14 -7.61
N ALA A 217 21.91 2.92 -6.33
CA ALA A 217 23.22 2.90 -5.69
C ALA A 217 23.34 1.83 -4.61
N ALA A 218 24.60 1.41 -4.38
CA ALA A 218 25.00 0.68 -3.18
C ALA A 218 25.83 1.61 -2.28
N SER A 219 25.78 1.38 -0.96
CA SER A 219 26.64 2.06 -0.02
C SER A 219 28.10 1.63 -0.20
N ASN A 220 29.02 2.59 -0.29
CA ASN A 220 30.45 2.29 -0.29
C ASN A 220 30.99 1.93 1.11
N LEU A 221 30.19 2.16 2.15
CA LEU A 221 30.58 1.96 3.55
C LEU A 221 30.00 0.67 4.14
N ASP A 222 28.89 0.18 3.61
CA ASP A 222 28.20 -1.02 4.07
C ASP A 222 27.65 -1.81 2.87
N GLN A 223 28.07 -3.08 2.75
CA GLN A 223 27.69 -3.95 1.63
C GLN A 223 26.24 -4.42 1.67
N ASN A 224 25.49 -4.13 2.75
CA ASN A 224 24.10 -4.51 2.91
C ASN A 224 23.14 -3.33 2.82
N LEU A 225 23.62 -2.16 2.40
CA LEU A 225 22.81 -0.97 2.22
C LEU A 225 22.73 -0.57 0.75
N PHE A 226 21.55 -0.70 0.19
CA PHE A 226 21.24 -0.34 -1.19
C PHE A 226 20.13 0.73 -1.20
N TYR A 227 20.05 1.46 -2.31
CA TYR A 227 19.10 2.55 -2.44
C TYR A 227 18.38 2.48 -3.79
N ALA A 228 17.11 2.86 -3.76
CA ALA A 228 16.34 3.16 -4.96
C ALA A 228 15.80 4.60 -4.86
N VAL A 229 15.79 5.31 -5.97
CA VAL A 229 15.10 6.61 -6.06
C VAL A 229 13.61 6.35 -5.99
N SER A 230 12.89 7.05 -5.10
CA SER A 230 11.44 6.90 -5.01
C SER A 230 10.78 7.23 -6.35
N ILE A 231 9.76 6.45 -6.72
CA ILE A 231 9.02 6.69 -7.96
C ILE A 231 8.43 8.12 -8.03
N SER A 232 8.15 8.72 -6.88
CA SER A 232 7.66 10.09 -6.80
C SER A 232 8.61 11.15 -7.38
N GLU A 233 9.89 10.83 -7.60
CA GLU A 233 10.84 11.76 -8.24
C GLU A 233 10.71 11.77 -9.77
N ILE A 234 10.20 10.72 -10.40
CA ILE A 234 10.00 10.65 -11.85
C ILE A 234 8.64 11.21 -12.27
N LEU A 235 7.61 11.18 -11.43
CA LEU A 235 6.26 11.63 -11.77
C LEU A 235 6.23 13.06 -12.34
N PRO A 236 6.92 14.06 -11.73
CA PRO A 236 6.94 15.42 -12.28
C PRO A 236 7.55 15.51 -13.70
N ILE A 237 8.47 14.60 -14.04
CA ILE A 237 9.08 14.54 -15.37
C ILE A 237 8.07 13.98 -16.37
N LEU A 238 7.37 12.92 -16.03
CA LEU A 238 6.32 12.33 -16.87
C LEU A 238 5.19 13.34 -17.12
N GLU A 239 4.73 14.03 -16.08
CA GLU A 239 3.66 15.03 -16.16
C GLU A 239 4.04 16.22 -17.05
N ARG A 240 5.22 16.85 -16.83
CA ARG A 240 5.64 18.03 -17.61
C ARG A 240 5.87 17.71 -19.09
N ASN A 241 6.18 16.46 -19.42
CA ASN A 241 6.33 15.98 -20.79
C ASN A 241 5.04 15.35 -21.36
N SER A 242 3.94 15.37 -20.61
CA SER A 242 2.65 14.75 -21.00
C SER A 242 2.80 13.28 -21.38
N ILE A 243 3.65 12.55 -20.67
CA ILE A 243 3.88 11.13 -20.89
C ILE A 243 2.84 10.34 -20.09
N PRO A 244 2.05 9.49 -20.73
CA PRO A 244 1.06 8.69 -20.05
C PRO A 244 1.74 7.61 -19.19
N TYR A 245 1.17 7.35 -18.02
CA TYR A 245 1.60 6.28 -17.11
C TYR A 245 0.41 5.74 -16.33
N ALA A 246 0.57 4.57 -15.73
CA ALA A 246 -0.44 3.96 -14.87
C ALA A 246 0.04 3.93 -13.42
N MET A 247 -0.82 4.35 -12.50
CA MET A 247 -0.66 4.07 -11.08
C MET A 247 -1.29 2.72 -10.74
N TYR A 248 -0.66 2.00 -9.82
CA TYR A 248 -1.17 0.72 -9.35
C TYR A 248 -2.42 0.94 -8.48
N GLU A 249 -3.54 0.41 -8.94
CA GLU A 249 -4.78 0.40 -8.16
C GLU A 249 -4.81 -0.86 -7.29
N ASN A 250 -4.74 -0.68 -5.98
CA ASN A 250 -4.82 -1.80 -5.05
C ASN A 250 -6.22 -2.43 -5.07
N ALA A 251 -6.39 -3.48 -5.88
CA ALA A 251 -7.63 -4.23 -5.99
C ALA A 251 -8.07 -4.91 -4.67
N GLN A 252 -7.18 -4.99 -3.66
CA GLN A 252 -7.52 -5.60 -2.37
C GLN A 252 -8.61 -4.83 -1.61
N SER A 253 -8.67 -3.50 -1.74
CA SER A 253 -9.73 -2.69 -1.14
C SER A 253 -11.12 -3.10 -1.66
N ASN A 254 -11.24 -3.33 -2.95
CA ASN A 254 -12.51 -3.74 -3.56
C ASN A 254 -12.83 -5.22 -3.29
N THR A 255 -11.83 -6.10 -3.29
CA THR A 255 -12.03 -7.53 -3.00
C THR A 255 -12.51 -7.75 -1.56
N MET A 256 -11.94 -7.06 -0.57
CA MET A 256 -12.41 -7.11 0.81
C MET A 256 -13.84 -6.54 0.94
N LEU A 257 -14.16 -5.50 0.20
CA LEU A 257 -15.53 -4.96 0.13
C LEU A 257 -16.51 -5.99 -0.46
N TYR A 258 -16.16 -6.64 -1.57
CA TYR A 258 -17.01 -7.64 -2.21
C TYR A 258 -17.13 -8.94 -1.39
N VAL A 259 -16.07 -9.38 -0.73
CA VAL A 259 -16.10 -10.50 0.21
C VAL A 259 -16.99 -10.16 1.41
N GLY A 260 -16.89 -8.95 1.95
CA GLY A 260 -17.76 -8.44 3.02
C GLY A 260 -19.23 -8.39 2.61
N ILE A 261 -19.52 -7.88 1.41
CA ILE A 261 -20.88 -7.82 0.85
C ILE A 261 -21.40 -9.26 0.60
N GLY A 262 -20.59 -10.14 0.02
CA GLY A 262 -20.96 -11.55 -0.22
C GLY A 262 -21.29 -12.28 1.07
N ALA A 263 -20.47 -12.12 2.11
CA ALA A 263 -20.72 -12.71 3.43
C ALA A 263 -22.02 -12.16 4.07
N ALA A 264 -22.28 -10.85 3.95
CA ALA A 264 -23.51 -10.22 4.43
C ALA A 264 -24.75 -10.74 3.71
N VAL A 265 -24.69 -10.92 2.39
CA VAL A 265 -25.80 -11.50 1.58
C VAL A 265 -26.08 -12.94 2.00
N VAL A 266 -25.05 -13.76 2.23
CA VAL A 266 -25.22 -15.14 2.71
C VAL A 266 -25.87 -15.17 4.10
N VAL A 267 -25.46 -14.29 5.01
CA VAL A 267 -26.05 -14.19 6.36
C VAL A 267 -27.53 -13.79 6.27
N VAL A 268 -27.87 -12.81 5.44
CA VAL A 268 -29.25 -12.37 5.22
C VAL A 268 -30.10 -13.50 4.61
N ALA A 269 -29.57 -14.24 3.63
CA ALA A 269 -30.25 -15.38 3.01
C ALA A 269 -30.52 -16.50 4.02
N VAL A 270 -29.54 -16.83 4.89
CA VAL A 270 -29.70 -17.82 5.95
C VAL A 270 -30.74 -17.36 6.98
N LEU A 271 -30.73 -16.09 7.40
CA LEU A 271 -31.75 -15.53 8.30
C LEU A 271 -33.12 -15.56 7.66
N ALA A 272 -33.28 -15.23 6.39
CA ALA A 272 -34.55 -15.31 5.66
C ALA A 272 -35.07 -16.75 5.62
N VAL A 273 -34.25 -17.74 5.35
CA VAL A 273 -34.64 -19.16 5.35
C VAL A 273 -35.05 -19.63 6.75
N VAL A 274 -34.35 -19.20 7.79
CA VAL A 274 -34.71 -19.52 9.20
C VAL A 274 -36.04 -18.87 9.58
N LEU A 275 -36.31 -17.62 9.20
CA LEU A 275 -37.54 -16.91 9.44
C LEU A 275 -38.72 -17.50 8.67
N LEU A 276 -38.49 -17.91 7.40
CA LEU A 276 -39.55 -18.57 6.58
C LEU A 276 -39.88 -19.96 7.11
N LYS A 277 -38.92 -20.72 7.68
CA LYS A 277 -39.20 -22.01 8.34
C LYS A 277 -39.90 -21.87 9.66
N LYS A 278 -39.82 -20.73 10.35
CA LYS A 278 -40.61 -20.45 11.59
C LYS A 278 -42.07 -20.10 11.32
N LYS A 279 -42.50 -19.81 10.06
CA LYS A 279 -43.86 -19.46 9.70
C LYS A 279 -44.81 -20.66 9.42
N LYS A 280 -44.36 -21.92 9.67
CA LYS A 280 -45.20 -23.12 9.57
C LYS A 280 -45.35 -23.80 10.92
N ALA A 281 -46.01 -23.17 11.84
CA ALA A 281 -46.68 -23.83 12.98
C ALA A 281 -48.10 -23.23 13.13
N PRO A 282 -49.14 -24.04 13.39
CA PRO A 282 -50.53 -23.57 13.43
C PRO A 282 -50.77 -22.66 14.61
N ALA A 283 -51.60 -21.64 14.39
CA ALA A 283 -51.96 -20.63 15.36
C ALA A 283 -52.82 -21.21 16.51
N PRO A 284 -52.61 -20.75 17.76
CA PRO A 284 -53.68 -20.63 18.76
C PRO A 284 -54.29 -19.25 18.71
N ALA A 285 -55.59 -19.24 19.11
CA ALA A 285 -56.53 -18.19 18.96
C ALA A 285 -56.17 -16.84 19.62
N ALA A 286 -56.81 -15.80 19.09
CA ALA A 286 -56.69 -14.40 19.42
C ALA A 286 -57.02 -14.06 20.88
N ALA A 287 -56.25 -13.11 21.42
CA ALA A 287 -56.65 -12.17 22.49
C ALA A 287 -55.94 -10.83 22.26
N PRO A 288 -56.46 -9.71 22.77
CA PRO A 288 -56.68 -8.50 21.98
C PRO A 288 -55.49 -7.53 21.91
N GLU A 289 -55.53 -6.65 20.88
CA GLU A 289 -54.68 -5.50 20.65
C GLU A 289 -54.49 -4.64 21.91
N ALA A 290 -53.24 -4.39 22.25
CA ALA A 290 -52.84 -3.26 23.07
C ALA A 290 -52.00 -2.31 22.23
N GLU A 291 -52.36 -1.05 22.22
CA GLU A 291 -51.69 0.08 21.58
C GLU A 291 -50.24 0.22 22.02
N PRO A 292 -49.34 0.82 21.19
CA PRO A 292 -47.93 0.93 21.51
C PRO A 292 -47.71 1.95 22.61
N GLU A 293 -47.37 1.47 23.79
CA GLU A 293 -46.79 2.30 24.85
C GLU A 293 -45.42 2.84 24.37
N LYS A 294 -45.28 4.15 24.47
CA LYS A 294 -44.03 4.85 24.37
C LYS A 294 -43.08 4.35 25.46
N ALA A 295 -42.18 3.42 25.12
CA ALA A 295 -41.06 3.10 25.97
C ALA A 295 -40.07 4.30 25.93
N GLY A 296 -39.99 5.01 27.03
CA GLY A 296 -38.84 5.89 27.33
C GLY A 296 -37.59 5.03 27.43
N GLY A 297 -36.93 4.79 26.32
CA GLY A 297 -35.73 4.00 26.26
C GLY A 297 -34.53 4.84 26.64
N ALA A 298 -33.83 4.43 27.67
CA ALA A 298 -32.53 4.95 28.04
C ALA A 298 -31.58 5.00 26.80
N SER A 299 -31.11 6.21 26.49
CA SER A 299 -30.28 6.45 25.30
C SER A 299 -28.79 6.35 25.66
N PRO A 300 -27.99 5.50 25.00
CA PRO A 300 -26.54 5.43 25.24
C PRO A 300 -25.85 6.68 24.73
N VAL A 301 -24.98 7.27 25.54
CA VAL A 301 -24.28 8.52 25.23
C VAL A 301 -22.78 8.43 25.60
N ILE A 302 -21.99 9.22 24.92
CA ILE A 302 -20.61 9.54 25.28
C ILE A 302 -20.58 10.98 25.79
N ARG A 303 -20.08 11.20 27.00
CA ARG A 303 -19.90 12.55 27.56
C ARG A 303 -18.41 12.88 27.69
N SER A 304 -17.93 13.90 26.98
CA SER A 304 -16.55 14.33 27.05
C SER A 304 -16.32 15.27 28.24
N MET A 305 -15.25 15.02 28.98
CA MET A 305 -14.79 15.87 30.06
C MET A 305 -13.62 16.76 29.64
N ALA A 306 -13.13 16.65 28.42
CA ALA A 306 -12.07 17.52 27.92
C ALA A 306 -12.49 18.99 27.97
N PRO A 307 -11.63 19.92 28.47
CA PRO A 307 -11.99 21.35 28.64
C PRO A 307 -12.52 22.00 27.36
N GLN A 308 -12.00 21.59 26.20
CA GLN A 308 -12.42 22.11 24.90
C GLN A 308 -13.83 21.71 24.48
N HIS A 309 -14.41 20.67 25.09
CA HIS A 309 -15.75 20.16 24.75
C HIS A 309 -16.84 20.67 25.70
N ALA A 310 -16.47 21.31 26.81
CA ALA A 310 -17.42 21.88 27.80
C ALA A 310 -18.54 20.91 28.21
N GLY A 311 -18.25 19.61 28.34
CA GLY A 311 -19.24 18.58 28.67
C GLY A 311 -20.10 18.11 27.49
N GLN A 312 -19.67 18.28 26.26
CA GLN A 312 -20.36 17.81 25.06
C GLN A 312 -20.80 16.35 25.18
N VAL A 313 -22.05 16.09 24.82
CA VAL A 313 -22.65 14.78 24.79
C VAL A 313 -22.89 14.35 23.35
N VAL A 314 -22.46 13.14 23.02
CA VAL A 314 -22.66 12.51 21.70
C VAL A 314 -23.54 11.28 21.90
N GLN A 315 -24.74 11.26 21.29
CA GLN A 315 -25.60 10.10 21.30
C GLN A 315 -25.08 8.98 20.43
N LEU A 316 -25.10 7.75 20.94
CA LEU A 316 -24.74 6.55 20.20
C LEU A 316 -26.01 5.93 19.59
N HIS A 317 -25.97 5.82 18.26
CA HIS A 317 -26.96 5.10 17.50
C HIS A 317 -26.43 3.72 17.10
N HIS A 318 -26.98 3.10 16.06
CA HIS A 318 -26.61 1.74 15.62
C HIS A 318 -25.21 1.62 14.98
N GLN A 319 -24.47 2.71 14.81
CA GLN A 319 -23.15 2.71 14.19
C GLN A 319 -22.06 3.17 15.17
N PRO A 320 -20.83 2.64 15.04
CA PRO A 320 -19.69 3.11 15.83
C PRO A 320 -19.41 4.61 15.61
N VAL A 321 -19.11 5.31 16.69
CA VAL A 321 -18.71 6.71 16.70
C VAL A 321 -17.20 6.79 16.90
N GLN A 322 -16.49 7.49 16.02
CA GLN A 322 -15.05 7.72 16.16
C GLN A 322 -14.78 9.01 16.95
N LEU A 323 -13.71 8.94 17.75
CA LEU A 323 -13.18 10.02 18.57
C LEU A 323 -11.76 10.33 18.13
N GLY A 324 -11.40 11.61 17.98
CA GLY A 324 -10.08 12.03 17.52
C GLY A 324 -10.08 13.45 16.97
N ARG A 325 -8.99 13.86 16.28
CA ARG A 325 -8.85 15.23 15.75
C ARG A 325 -9.39 15.40 14.31
N ASP A 326 -9.58 14.31 13.58
CA ASP A 326 -10.07 14.35 12.20
C ASP A 326 -11.57 14.66 12.14
N SER A 327 -11.93 15.90 11.83
CA SER A 327 -13.31 16.37 11.74
C SER A 327 -14.10 15.74 10.59
N ALA A 328 -13.47 15.13 9.60
CA ALA A 328 -14.17 14.47 8.50
C ALA A 328 -14.82 13.14 8.92
N VAL A 329 -14.26 12.46 9.91
CA VAL A 329 -14.70 11.11 10.33
C VAL A 329 -15.08 11.00 11.82
N CYS A 330 -14.55 11.86 12.68
CA CYS A 330 -14.83 11.84 14.12
C CYS A 330 -16.08 12.64 14.45
N ARG A 331 -16.92 12.11 15.33
CA ARG A 331 -18.10 12.83 15.87
C ARG A 331 -17.80 13.57 17.15
N LEU A 332 -16.85 13.10 17.96
CA LEU A 332 -16.25 13.86 19.04
C LEU A 332 -14.88 14.34 18.56
N VAL A 333 -14.82 15.61 18.16
CA VAL A 333 -13.65 16.18 17.47
C VAL A 333 -12.83 16.99 18.45
N TYR A 334 -11.57 16.58 18.63
CA TYR A 334 -10.57 17.33 19.41
C TYR A 334 -9.85 18.35 18.52
N GLN A 335 -9.43 19.46 19.10
CA GLN A 335 -8.65 20.49 18.37
C GLN A 335 -7.29 19.94 17.93
N ASP A 336 -6.80 20.46 16.81
CA ASP A 336 -5.43 20.14 16.37
C ASP A 336 -4.41 20.55 17.44
N GLY A 337 -3.43 19.65 17.66
CA GLY A 337 -2.43 19.83 18.72
C GLY A 337 -2.88 19.41 20.12
N THR A 338 -4.10 18.87 20.32
CA THR A 338 -4.50 18.33 21.63
C THR A 338 -3.54 17.21 22.05
N PRO A 339 -2.82 17.37 23.20
CA PRO A 339 -1.86 16.38 23.66
C PRO A 339 -2.52 15.01 23.85
N GLY A 340 -1.84 13.95 23.42
CA GLY A 340 -2.29 12.59 23.61
C GLY A 340 -3.38 12.11 22.62
N VAL A 341 -3.95 12.96 21.77
CA VAL A 341 -5.05 12.56 20.86
C VAL A 341 -4.55 12.44 19.42
N SER A 342 -4.75 11.28 18.80
CA SER A 342 -4.48 11.02 17.38
C SER A 342 -5.58 11.55 16.47
N ALA A 343 -5.34 11.68 15.14
CA ALA A 343 -6.35 12.10 14.17
C ALA A 343 -7.58 11.20 14.25
N ARG A 344 -7.40 9.89 14.23
CA ARG A 344 -8.41 8.87 14.49
C ARG A 344 -7.92 8.07 15.69
N HIS A 345 -8.50 8.29 16.87
CA HIS A 345 -7.92 7.75 18.10
C HIS A 345 -8.58 6.44 18.54
N CYS A 346 -9.87 6.45 18.74
CA CYS A 346 -10.63 5.26 19.09
C CYS A 346 -12.05 5.33 18.51
N GLN A 347 -12.75 4.19 18.56
CA GLN A 347 -14.17 4.12 18.24
C GLN A 347 -14.96 3.52 19.39
N VAL A 348 -16.21 3.95 19.53
CA VAL A 348 -17.13 3.50 20.57
C VAL A 348 -18.49 3.21 19.95
N TYR A 349 -19.11 2.09 20.31
CA TYR A 349 -20.52 1.82 20.05
C TYR A 349 -21.18 1.15 21.24
N TYR A 350 -22.50 1.17 21.29
CA TYR A 350 -23.26 0.51 22.33
C TYR A 350 -23.95 -0.75 21.79
N ASP A 351 -23.61 -1.88 22.38
CA ASP A 351 -24.28 -3.16 22.09
C ASP A 351 -25.59 -3.24 22.89
N GLN A 352 -26.71 -2.98 22.22
CA GLN A 352 -28.02 -3.01 22.84
C GLN A 352 -28.44 -4.42 23.32
N ARG A 353 -27.87 -5.48 22.76
CA ARG A 353 -28.22 -6.87 23.15
C ARG A 353 -27.56 -7.26 24.45
N GLU A 354 -26.31 -6.82 24.61
CA GLU A 354 -25.53 -7.11 25.82
C GLU A 354 -25.59 -5.98 26.86
N GLY A 355 -26.09 -4.81 26.50
CA GLY A 355 -26.20 -3.65 27.39
C GLY A 355 -24.83 -3.05 27.76
N VAL A 356 -23.85 -3.14 26.88
CA VAL A 356 -22.46 -2.72 27.12
C VAL A 356 -21.95 -1.79 26.04
N PHE A 357 -20.99 -0.93 26.40
CA PHE A 357 -20.20 -0.17 25.44
C PHE A 357 -19.05 -1.04 24.93
N VAL A 358 -18.73 -0.92 23.65
CA VAL A 358 -17.57 -1.57 23.06
C VAL A 358 -16.64 -0.48 22.56
N VAL A 359 -15.41 -0.48 23.09
CA VAL A 359 -14.35 0.48 22.77
C VAL A 359 -13.23 -0.21 22.05
N THR A 360 -12.76 0.39 20.96
CA THR A 360 -11.60 -0.11 20.21
C THR A 360 -10.61 1.03 19.98
N ASP A 361 -9.37 0.89 20.41
CA ASP A 361 -8.29 1.79 20.04
C ASP A 361 -7.95 1.61 18.56
N LEU A 362 -7.86 2.67 17.78
CA LEU A 362 -7.58 2.64 16.33
C LEU A 362 -6.08 2.80 16.05
N ASN A 363 -5.26 2.07 16.76
CA ASN A 363 -3.81 2.15 16.71
C ASN A 363 -3.29 3.57 17.00
N SER A 364 -3.83 4.18 18.04
CA SER A 364 -3.49 5.54 18.41
C SER A 364 -2.06 5.65 18.95
N THR A 365 -1.36 6.75 18.63
CA THR A 365 0.05 6.97 19.02
C THR A 365 0.26 6.88 20.53
N TYR A 366 -0.64 7.47 21.31
CA TYR A 366 -0.51 7.53 22.77
C TYR A 366 -1.37 6.52 23.51
N GLY A 367 -2.28 5.82 22.83
CA GLY A 367 -3.13 4.77 23.37
C GLY A 367 -4.43 5.28 24.01
N THR A 368 -5.43 4.39 24.05
CA THR A 368 -6.67 4.54 24.81
C THR A 368 -6.53 3.77 26.12
N PHE A 369 -6.97 4.36 27.24
CA PHE A 369 -6.82 3.78 28.56
C PHE A 369 -8.16 3.67 29.28
N LEU A 370 -8.28 2.65 30.13
CA LEU A 370 -9.37 2.52 31.10
C LEU A 370 -9.14 3.47 32.30
N ALA A 371 -10.17 3.67 33.11
CA ALA A 371 -10.11 4.51 34.30
C ALA A 371 -9.00 4.13 35.30
N ASP A 372 -8.65 2.86 35.35
CA ASP A 372 -7.59 2.30 36.23
C ASP A 372 -6.17 2.46 35.66
N GLY A 373 -6.03 3.06 34.46
CA GLY A 373 -4.76 3.26 33.79
C GLY A 373 -4.33 2.09 32.91
N GLN A 374 -5.12 1.03 32.77
CA GLN A 374 -4.81 -0.07 31.85
C GLN A 374 -4.94 0.41 30.41
N ARG A 375 -3.89 0.25 29.60
CA ARG A 375 -3.91 0.56 28.17
C ARG A 375 -4.66 -0.52 27.40
N LEU A 376 -5.52 -0.13 26.49
CA LEU A 376 -6.17 -1.05 25.54
C LEU A 376 -5.17 -1.52 24.49
N ASN A 377 -5.28 -2.78 24.10
CA ASN A 377 -4.53 -3.28 22.95
C ASN A 377 -5.12 -2.67 21.67
N PRO A 378 -4.30 -2.14 20.76
CA PRO A 378 -4.76 -1.64 19.47
C PRO A 378 -5.61 -2.66 18.73
N ASP A 379 -6.63 -2.17 18.00
CA ASP A 379 -7.56 -2.94 17.17
C ASP A 379 -8.29 -4.09 17.89
N THR A 380 -8.25 -4.10 19.24
CA THR A 380 -8.91 -5.12 20.06
C THR A 380 -10.16 -4.51 20.74
N PRO A 381 -11.39 -4.96 20.39
CA PRO A 381 -12.60 -4.49 21.06
C PRO A 381 -12.64 -4.89 22.54
N VAL A 382 -12.91 -3.95 23.41
CA VAL A 382 -13.08 -4.15 24.86
C VAL A 382 -14.49 -3.77 25.26
N LYS A 383 -15.17 -4.66 25.99
CA LYS A 383 -16.54 -4.45 26.48
C LYS A 383 -16.53 -3.79 27.86
N LEU A 384 -17.23 -2.68 28.00
CA LEU A 384 -17.33 -1.88 29.21
C LEU A 384 -18.78 -1.70 29.62
N PRO A 385 -19.14 -1.88 30.91
CA PRO A 385 -20.49 -1.63 31.38
C PRO A 385 -20.81 -0.12 31.36
N PRO A 386 -22.12 0.26 31.36
CA PRO A 386 -22.52 1.65 31.56
C PRO A 386 -21.89 2.24 32.82
N LYS A 387 -21.61 3.56 32.79
CA LYS A 387 -20.88 4.33 33.83
C LYS A 387 -19.40 4.06 33.88
N SER A 388 -18.83 3.41 32.86
CA SER A 388 -17.36 3.34 32.68
C SER A 388 -16.82 4.64 32.12
N SER A 389 -15.51 4.84 32.23
CA SER A 389 -14.81 5.91 31.54
C SER A 389 -13.51 5.41 30.91
N ILE A 390 -13.13 6.10 29.86
CA ILE A 390 -11.84 5.92 29.16
C ILE A 390 -11.17 7.27 29.00
N TYR A 391 -9.86 7.30 28.74
CA TYR A 391 -9.18 8.52 28.34
C TYR A 391 -8.24 8.31 27.16
N LEU A 392 -8.08 9.34 26.34
CA LEU A 392 -7.33 9.33 25.10
C LEU A 392 -5.93 9.94 25.34
N GLY A 393 -4.92 9.09 25.49
CA GLY A 393 -3.54 9.46 25.77
C GLY A 393 -3.30 10.10 27.12
N GLU A 394 -4.04 11.15 27.47
CA GLU A 394 -3.93 11.89 28.73
C GLU A 394 -5.26 11.92 29.47
N VAL A 395 -5.21 11.91 30.82
CA VAL A 395 -6.40 11.92 31.69
C VAL A 395 -7.30 13.14 31.45
N ALA A 396 -6.72 14.27 31.00
CA ALA A 396 -7.49 15.46 30.63
C ALA A 396 -8.50 15.20 29.48
N ASN A 397 -8.27 14.14 28.68
CA ASN A 397 -9.13 13.74 27.56
C ASN A 397 -10.12 12.61 27.96
N THR A 398 -10.60 12.62 29.21
CA THR A 398 -11.52 11.60 29.70
C THR A 398 -12.90 11.71 29.04
N VAL A 399 -13.49 10.54 28.77
CA VAL A 399 -14.83 10.35 28.18
C VAL A 399 -15.60 9.36 29.02
N TYR A 400 -16.81 9.75 29.47
CA TYR A 400 -17.75 8.87 30.17
C TYR A 400 -18.69 8.17 29.19
N LEU A 401 -18.98 6.90 29.49
CA LEU A 401 -19.86 6.01 28.74
C LEU A 401 -21.13 5.81 29.57
N GLU A 402 -22.22 6.48 29.23
CA GLU A 402 -23.42 6.56 30.03
C GLU A 402 -24.66 6.12 29.25
N VAL A 403 -25.71 5.71 29.99
CA VAL A 403 -27.04 5.44 29.44
C VAL A 403 -28.01 6.37 30.17
N GLU A 404 -28.55 7.35 29.46
CA GLU A 404 -29.49 8.37 29.96
C GLU A 404 -30.93 7.97 29.73
#